data_fee5fe0d45da571664671ff356a95ad6
#
_entry.id   fee5fe0d45da571664671ff356a95ad6
#
_cell.length_a   1.000
_cell.length_b   1.000
_cell.length_c   1.000
_cell.angle_alpha   90.00
_cell.angle_beta   90.00
_cell.angle_gamma   90.00
#
_symmetry.space_group_name_H-M   'P 1'
#
loop_
_entity.id
_entity.type
_entity.pdbx_description
1 polymer ?
#
loop_
_entity_poly.entity_id
_entity_poly.type
_entity_poly.pdbx_seq_one_letter_code
_entity_poly.pdbx_strand_id
1 'polypeptide(L)'
;MATDGSTSMEEVIGALGEQFMADNSGVSVTYNPTGSGAGIEAVSNGSCDIGLASRALTDDEKAGGLTETIVALDGIAVIVNAENPVSDLTLEQIASIYTGAVTDWSEFGSDAGAIAVIGRESGSGTRDGFESITGTEDQCVLAQELSSTGAVIEAVRTTPGAIGYASLSAVQDQKDITVLTVGGVAPSEATVLDGSYAIQRPFVFATRTDEALSDAAQAFFDFATSTAASDLIANAGAVPVAQ
;
A
#
# COMPACT_ATOMS: atom_id res chain seq x y z
N MET A 1 16.85 7.18 14.39
CA MET A 1 15.79 7.89 13.64
C MET A 1 14.52 7.06 13.63
N ALA A 2 13.36 7.72 13.55
CA ALA A 2 12.06 7.07 13.62
C ALA A 2 11.23 7.32 12.37
N THR A 3 10.60 6.27 11.86
CA THR A 3 9.58 6.35 10.81
C THR A 3 8.25 5.85 11.35
N ASP A 4 7.17 6.42 10.86
CA ASP A 4 5.81 6.09 11.26
C ASP A 4 4.88 6.14 10.04
N GLY A 5 3.92 5.24 9.93
CA GLY A 5 2.87 5.37 8.91
C GLY A 5 2.46 4.08 8.21
N SER A 6 2.41 4.12 6.90
CA SER A 6 1.78 3.12 6.03
C SER A 6 2.20 1.68 6.30
N THR A 7 1.25 0.84 6.66
CA THR A 7 1.44 -0.62 6.83
C THR A 7 1.76 -1.36 5.53
N SER A 8 1.51 -0.74 4.37
CA SER A 8 1.85 -1.30 3.06
C SER A 8 3.34 -1.16 2.70
N MET A 9 4.07 -0.33 3.45
CA MET A 9 5.51 -0.11 3.22
C MET A 9 6.39 -1.01 4.10
N GLU A 10 5.81 -1.93 4.86
CA GLU A 10 6.51 -2.76 5.85
C GLU A 10 7.71 -3.50 5.24
N GLU A 11 7.51 -4.21 4.13
CA GLU A 11 8.58 -4.96 3.46
C GLU A 11 9.69 -4.04 2.95
N VAL A 12 9.31 -2.92 2.32
CA VAL A 12 10.26 -1.95 1.76
C VAL A 12 11.07 -1.27 2.88
N ILE A 13 10.40 -0.78 3.92
CA ILE A 13 11.08 -0.09 5.02
C ILE A 13 11.91 -1.08 5.86
N GLY A 14 11.42 -2.32 6.01
CA GLY A 14 12.19 -3.40 6.64
C GLY A 14 13.50 -3.65 5.92
N ALA A 15 13.47 -3.91 4.61
CA ALA A 15 14.65 -4.17 3.80
C ALA A 15 15.64 -2.97 3.80
N LEU A 16 15.14 -1.75 3.60
CA LEU A 16 15.97 -0.54 3.61
C LEU A 16 16.58 -0.28 4.99
N GLY A 17 15.79 -0.43 6.06
CA GLY A 17 16.25 -0.21 7.43
C GLY A 17 17.31 -1.23 7.87
N GLU A 18 17.11 -2.50 7.56
CA GLU A 18 18.09 -3.56 7.85
C GLU A 18 19.43 -3.31 7.15
N GLN A 19 19.40 -3.03 5.85
CA GLN A 19 20.62 -2.75 5.09
C GLN A 19 21.32 -1.48 5.61
N PHE A 20 20.54 -0.42 5.84
CA PHE A 20 21.11 0.84 6.34
C PHE A 20 21.78 0.68 7.70
N MET A 21 21.16 -0.05 8.63
CA MET A 21 21.74 -0.33 9.94
C MET A 21 22.98 -1.24 9.86
N ALA A 22 23.01 -2.17 8.90
CA ALA A 22 24.19 -3.00 8.67
C ALA A 22 25.41 -2.19 8.22
N ASP A 23 25.17 -1.17 7.35
CA ASP A 23 26.23 -0.31 6.80
C ASP A 23 26.62 0.84 7.75
N ASN A 24 25.74 1.21 8.68
CA ASN A 24 25.92 2.35 9.58
C ASN A 24 25.85 1.92 11.06
N SER A 25 26.97 1.39 11.56
CA SER A 25 27.06 0.93 12.94
C SER A 25 26.79 2.06 13.93
N GLY A 26 25.81 1.85 14.84
CA GLY A 26 25.42 2.85 15.85
C GLY A 26 24.21 3.70 15.48
N VAL A 27 23.66 3.55 14.27
CA VAL A 27 22.35 4.10 13.89
C VAL A 27 21.27 3.04 14.12
N SER A 28 20.12 3.48 14.67
CA SER A 28 18.91 2.67 14.77
C SER A 28 17.82 3.30 13.92
N VAL A 29 17.20 2.51 13.05
CA VAL A 29 15.98 2.85 12.31
C VAL A 29 14.82 2.13 12.97
N THR A 30 13.79 2.86 13.37
CA THR A 30 12.56 2.28 13.91
C THR A 30 11.41 2.57 12.95
N TYR A 31 10.55 1.59 12.76
CA TYR A 31 9.34 1.70 11.96
C TYR A 31 8.13 1.36 12.80
N ASN A 32 7.11 2.24 12.77
CA ASN A 32 5.85 2.07 13.49
C ASN A 32 4.68 2.03 12.47
N PRO A 33 4.07 0.85 12.23
CA PRO A 33 3.05 0.68 11.20
C PRO A 33 1.66 1.13 11.66
N THR A 34 1.38 2.42 11.63
CA THR A 34 0.13 3.03 12.16
C THR A 34 -0.90 3.38 11.07
N GLY A 35 -0.50 3.36 9.80
CA GLY A 35 -1.31 3.84 8.67
C GLY A 35 -0.86 5.19 8.15
N SER A 36 -1.16 5.49 6.88
CA SER A 36 -0.62 6.70 6.20
C SER A 36 -1.05 7.99 6.88
N GLY A 37 -2.32 8.13 7.26
CA GLY A 37 -2.82 9.34 7.94
C GLY A 37 -2.12 9.59 9.27
N ALA A 38 -1.96 8.55 10.09
CA ALA A 38 -1.26 8.66 11.38
C ALA A 38 0.23 8.99 11.21
N GLY A 39 0.90 8.41 10.19
CA GLY A 39 2.30 8.74 9.87
C GLY A 39 2.48 10.18 9.41
N ILE A 40 1.55 10.70 8.59
CA ILE A 40 1.53 12.09 8.16
C ILE A 40 1.32 13.02 9.38
N GLU A 41 0.40 12.69 10.29
CA GLU A 41 0.20 13.43 11.52
C GLU A 41 1.46 13.38 12.43
N ALA A 42 2.08 12.20 12.56
CA ALA A 42 3.28 12.01 13.39
C ALA A 42 4.46 12.84 12.89
N VAL A 43 4.70 12.90 11.57
CA VAL A 43 5.78 13.76 11.04
C VAL A 43 5.42 15.24 11.15
N SER A 44 4.16 15.61 10.94
CA SER A 44 3.72 17.00 11.04
C SER A 44 3.91 17.56 12.45
N ASN A 45 3.64 16.79 13.50
CA ASN A 45 3.80 17.20 14.89
C ASN A 45 5.20 16.90 15.47
N GLY A 46 6.12 16.36 14.69
CA GLY A 46 7.51 16.08 15.11
C GLY A 46 7.68 14.81 15.95
N SER A 47 6.70 13.91 16.00
CA SER A 47 6.78 12.63 16.73
C SER A 47 7.64 11.58 16.00
N CYS A 48 7.85 11.72 14.70
CA CYS A 48 8.81 10.95 13.94
C CYS A 48 9.63 11.85 13.00
N ASP A 49 10.73 11.31 12.47
CA ASP A 49 11.61 12.02 11.54
C ASP A 49 11.02 12.02 10.11
N ILE A 50 10.50 10.88 9.67
CA ILE A 50 9.96 10.67 8.31
C ILE A 50 8.59 9.98 8.44
N GLY A 51 7.56 10.61 7.90
CA GLY A 51 6.24 10.01 7.74
C GLY A 51 6.19 9.13 6.48
N LEU A 52 5.48 8.01 6.56
CA LEU A 52 5.35 7.04 5.49
C LEU A 52 3.92 7.02 4.98
N ALA A 53 3.73 7.34 3.71
CA ALA A 53 2.41 7.30 3.07
C ALA A 53 2.39 6.41 1.84
N SER A 54 1.30 5.70 1.63
CA SER A 54 1.04 4.88 0.44
C SER A 54 -0.02 5.55 -0.46
N ARG A 55 0.06 6.84 -0.55
CA ARG A 55 -0.63 7.76 -1.46
C ARG A 55 0.17 9.07 -1.56
N ALA A 56 -0.12 9.87 -2.55
CA ALA A 56 0.38 11.24 -2.59
C ALA A 56 -0.13 12.06 -1.39
N LEU A 57 0.64 13.05 -0.97
CA LEU A 57 0.16 14.04 0.00
C LEU A 57 -0.91 14.93 -0.65
N THR A 58 -1.94 15.25 0.13
CA THR A 58 -2.96 16.21 -0.28
C THR A 58 -2.39 17.64 -0.35
N ASP A 59 -3.09 18.52 -1.04
CA ASP A 59 -2.69 19.93 -1.10
C ASP A 59 -2.70 20.59 0.28
N ASP A 60 -3.63 20.21 1.16
CA ASP A 60 -3.71 20.71 2.53
C ASP A 60 -2.51 20.24 3.38
N GLU A 61 -2.07 18.98 3.21
CA GLU A 61 -0.90 18.43 3.90
C GLU A 61 0.39 19.15 3.44
N LYS A 62 0.52 19.40 2.14
CA LYS A 62 1.64 20.20 1.58
C LYS A 62 1.60 21.65 2.04
N ALA A 63 0.42 22.27 2.03
CA ALA A 63 0.22 23.62 2.56
C ALA A 63 0.45 23.70 4.08
N GLY A 64 0.25 22.59 4.79
CA GLY A 64 0.57 22.42 6.20
C GLY A 64 2.07 22.31 6.52
N GLY A 65 2.95 22.43 5.52
CA GLY A 65 4.40 22.43 5.69
C GLY A 65 5.07 21.07 5.53
N LEU A 66 4.45 20.16 4.77
CA LEU A 66 5.06 18.87 4.45
C LEU A 66 5.57 18.84 3.01
N THR A 67 6.72 18.21 2.84
CA THR A 67 7.35 17.91 1.55
C THR A 67 7.18 16.43 1.22
N GLU A 68 6.74 16.15 0.00
CA GLU A 68 6.57 14.81 -0.55
C GLU A 68 7.80 14.38 -1.35
N THR A 69 8.29 13.15 -1.08
CA THR A 69 9.30 12.50 -1.91
C THR A 69 8.82 11.09 -2.25
N ILE A 70 8.62 10.81 -3.54
CA ILE A 70 8.26 9.47 -4.01
C ILE A 70 9.51 8.59 -3.95
N VAL A 71 9.41 7.46 -3.24
CA VAL A 71 10.52 6.50 -3.08
C VAL A 71 10.33 5.24 -3.92
N ALA A 72 9.08 4.86 -4.19
CA ALA A 72 8.73 3.74 -5.04
C ALA A 72 7.31 3.91 -5.60
N LEU A 73 6.95 3.08 -6.58
CA LEU A 73 5.56 2.84 -6.96
C LEU A 73 5.13 1.48 -6.42
N ASP A 74 3.84 1.33 -6.15
CA ASP A 74 3.24 0.09 -5.66
C ASP A 74 1.93 -0.19 -6.39
N GLY A 75 1.71 -1.45 -6.76
CA GLY A 75 0.42 -1.93 -7.22
C GLY A 75 -0.50 -2.24 -6.04
N ILE A 76 -1.76 -1.82 -6.11
CA ILE A 76 -2.78 -2.30 -5.18
C ILE A 76 -3.40 -3.55 -5.78
N ALA A 77 -2.97 -4.71 -5.31
CA ALA A 77 -3.47 -5.99 -5.75
C ALA A 77 -4.88 -6.25 -5.20
N VAL A 78 -5.81 -6.64 -6.06
CA VAL A 78 -7.11 -7.18 -5.65
C VAL A 78 -6.94 -8.66 -5.38
N ILE A 79 -7.37 -9.11 -4.20
CA ILE A 79 -7.17 -10.48 -3.73
C ILE A 79 -8.49 -11.12 -3.34
N VAL A 80 -8.61 -12.41 -3.61
CA VAL A 80 -9.74 -13.23 -3.18
C VAL A 80 -9.25 -14.47 -2.44
N ASN A 81 -10.14 -15.12 -1.69
CA ASN A 81 -9.85 -16.42 -1.09
C ASN A 81 -9.47 -17.43 -2.18
N ALA A 82 -8.48 -18.30 -1.91
CA ALA A 82 -7.95 -19.24 -2.90
C ALA A 82 -8.97 -20.27 -3.40
N GLU A 83 -10.08 -20.50 -2.66
CA GLU A 83 -11.16 -21.38 -3.08
C GLU A 83 -12.09 -20.72 -4.12
N ASN A 84 -11.98 -19.39 -4.33
CA ASN A 84 -12.76 -18.68 -5.33
C ASN A 84 -12.12 -18.85 -6.71
N PRO A 85 -12.84 -19.40 -7.71
CA PRO A 85 -12.30 -19.63 -9.06
C PRO A 85 -12.19 -18.37 -9.92
N VAL A 86 -12.68 -17.21 -9.45
CA VAL A 86 -12.56 -15.94 -10.18
C VAL A 86 -11.08 -15.53 -10.25
N SER A 87 -10.59 -15.18 -11.43
CA SER A 87 -9.19 -14.80 -11.67
C SER A 87 -9.02 -13.42 -12.31
N ASP A 88 -10.11 -12.81 -12.80
CA ASP A 88 -10.10 -11.49 -13.43
C ASP A 88 -11.37 -10.71 -13.09
N LEU A 89 -11.23 -9.41 -12.88
CA LEU A 89 -12.35 -8.46 -12.75
C LEU A 89 -11.97 -7.15 -13.45
N THR A 90 -12.94 -6.49 -14.07
CA THR A 90 -12.73 -5.11 -14.56
C THR A 90 -12.82 -4.11 -13.41
N LEU A 91 -12.35 -2.87 -13.61
CA LEU A 91 -12.50 -1.80 -12.61
C LEU A 91 -13.97 -1.54 -12.26
N GLU A 92 -14.86 -1.60 -13.25
CA GLU A 92 -16.30 -1.41 -13.04
C GLU A 92 -16.92 -2.55 -12.21
N GLN A 93 -16.45 -3.79 -12.43
CA GLN A 93 -16.89 -4.93 -11.63
C GLN A 93 -16.40 -4.82 -10.17
N ILE A 94 -15.15 -4.42 -9.98
CA ILE A 94 -14.59 -4.13 -8.64
C ILE A 94 -15.40 -3.04 -7.96
N ALA A 95 -15.66 -1.92 -8.64
CA ALA A 95 -16.48 -0.83 -8.10
C ALA A 95 -17.89 -1.30 -7.73
N SER A 96 -18.53 -2.14 -8.57
CA SER A 96 -19.86 -2.67 -8.30
C SER A 96 -19.91 -3.57 -7.05
N ILE A 97 -18.86 -4.34 -6.81
CA ILE A 97 -18.71 -5.16 -5.60
C ILE A 97 -18.55 -4.25 -4.36
N TYR A 98 -17.60 -3.30 -4.43
CA TYR A 98 -17.29 -2.46 -3.28
C TYR A 98 -18.39 -1.47 -2.91
N THR A 99 -19.23 -1.06 -3.85
CA THR A 99 -20.42 -0.24 -3.60
C THR A 99 -21.66 -1.05 -3.19
N GLY A 100 -21.56 -2.40 -3.14
CA GLY A 100 -22.66 -3.28 -2.78
C GLY A 100 -23.72 -3.45 -3.87
N ALA A 101 -23.47 -3.00 -5.11
CA ALA A 101 -24.35 -3.24 -6.25
C ALA A 101 -24.37 -4.71 -6.67
N VAL A 102 -23.24 -5.41 -6.48
CA VAL A 102 -23.12 -6.86 -6.66
C VAL A 102 -22.69 -7.47 -5.32
N THR A 103 -23.41 -8.48 -4.85
CA THR A 103 -23.22 -9.09 -3.54
C THR A 103 -23.03 -10.60 -3.56
N ASP A 104 -23.02 -11.22 -4.74
CA ASP A 104 -22.88 -12.66 -4.91
C ASP A 104 -21.95 -12.99 -6.08
N TRP A 105 -21.07 -13.97 -5.88
CA TRP A 105 -20.07 -14.39 -6.86
C TRP A 105 -20.66 -15.07 -8.08
N SER A 106 -21.93 -15.51 -8.04
CA SER A 106 -22.63 -16.10 -9.19
C SER A 106 -22.73 -15.14 -10.37
N GLU A 107 -22.74 -13.83 -10.13
CA GLU A 107 -22.69 -12.80 -11.20
C GLU A 107 -21.41 -12.87 -12.04
N PHE A 108 -20.35 -13.49 -11.49
CA PHE A 108 -19.06 -13.70 -12.16
C PHE A 108 -18.80 -15.18 -12.50
N GLY A 109 -19.86 -16.02 -12.46
CA GLY A 109 -19.78 -17.43 -12.82
C GLY A 109 -19.10 -18.32 -11.78
N SER A 110 -19.01 -17.87 -10.54
CA SER A 110 -18.45 -18.60 -9.41
C SER A 110 -19.57 -19.07 -8.46
N ASP A 111 -19.40 -20.22 -7.85
CA ASP A 111 -20.29 -20.79 -6.84
C ASP A 111 -19.80 -20.50 -5.40
N ALA A 112 -18.87 -19.55 -5.24
CA ALA A 112 -18.37 -19.15 -3.92
C ALA A 112 -19.41 -18.42 -3.04
N GLY A 113 -20.59 -18.14 -3.54
CA GLY A 113 -21.74 -17.58 -2.81
C GLY A 113 -21.60 -16.08 -2.53
N ALA A 114 -22.08 -15.66 -1.35
CA ALA A 114 -22.11 -14.24 -1.00
C ALA A 114 -20.70 -13.64 -0.90
N ILE A 115 -20.55 -12.41 -1.43
CA ILE A 115 -19.27 -11.68 -1.39
C ILE A 115 -19.08 -11.05 -0.02
N ALA A 116 -17.97 -11.37 0.64
CA ALA A 116 -17.52 -10.68 1.85
C ALA A 116 -16.48 -9.62 1.49
N VAL A 117 -16.90 -8.36 1.45
CA VAL A 117 -16.04 -7.24 1.06
C VAL A 117 -15.18 -6.80 2.24
N ILE A 118 -13.86 -6.99 2.12
CA ILE A 118 -12.89 -6.63 3.15
C ILE A 118 -12.14 -5.37 2.71
N GLY A 119 -12.09 -4.37 3.57
CA GLY A 119 -11.39 -3.13 3.29
C GLY A 119 -10.56 -2.62 4.46
N ARG A 120 -9.99 -1.45 4.26
CA ARG A 120 -9.17 -0.76 5.23
C ARG A 120 -9.96 0.34 5.94
N GLU A 121 -9.51 0.70 7.13
CA GLU A 121 -9.99 1.83 7.91
C GLU A 121 -9.77 3.18 7.23
N SER A 122 -10.49 4.19 7.68
CA SER A 122 -10.24 5.60 7.32
C SER A 122 -8.81 6.00 7.71
N GLY A 123 -8.15 6.79 6.85
CA GLY A 123 -6.74 7.18 7.01
C GLY A 123 -5.75 6.16 6.46
N SER A 124 -6.21 5.04 5.91
CA SER A 124 -5.37 4.12 5.14
C SER A 124 -5.10 4.67 3.74
N GLY A 125 -3.83 4.97 3.43
CA GLY A 125 -3.45 5.37 2.08
C GLY A 125 -3.71 4.30 1.02
N THR A 126 -3.83 3.01 1.40
CA THR A 126 -4.25 1.95 0.48
C THR A 126 -5.73 2.08 0.14
N ARG A 127 -6.57 2.40 1.13
CA ARG A 127 -7.99 2.68 0.91
C ARG A 127 -8.15 3.90 0.03
N ASP A 128 -7.48 5.01 0.37
CA ASP A 128 -7.57 6.25 -0.38
C ASP A 128 -7.19 6.05 -1.85
N GLY A 129 -6.06 5.37 -2.12
CA GLY A 129 -5.62 5.08 -3.48
C GLY A 129 -6.56 4.12 -4.23
N PHE A 130 -7.06 3.09 -3.56
CA PHE A 130 -8.00 2.12 -4.14
C PHE A 130 -9.33 2.79 -4.51
N GLU A 131 -9.93 3.50 -3.55
CA GLU A 131 -11.24 4.16 -3.75
C GLU A 131 -11.17 5.25 -4.82
N SER A 132 -10.08 6.04 -4.84
CA SER A 132 -9.88 7.08 -5.86
C SER A 132 -9.78 6.50 -7.28
N ILE A 133 -9.06 5.38 -7.46
CA ILE A 133 -8.89 4.77 -8.78
C ILE A 133 -10.14 4.04 -9.24
N THR A 134 -10.86 3.40 -8.31
CA THR A 134 -12.11 2.67 -8.61
C THR A 134 -13.32 3.60 -8.67
N GLY A 135 -13.20 4.87 -8.26
CA GLY A 135 -14.30 5.83 -8.21
C GLY A 135 -15.33 5.50 -7.14
N THR A 136 -14.90 4.89 -6.03
CA THR A 136 -15.77 4.43 -4.94
C THR A 136 -15.58 5.19 -3.64
N GLU A 137 -14.99 6.41 -3.70
CA GLU A 137 -14.72 7.26 -2.55
C GLU A 137 -15.98 7.47 -1.71
N ASP A 138 -15.89 7.18 -0.41
CA ASP A 138 -16.99 7.26 0.55
C ASP A 138 -18.23 6.41 0.22
N GLN A 139 -18.14 5.47 -0.72
CA GLN A 139 -19.26 4.63 -1.15
C GLN A 139 -19.09 3.15 -0.84
N CYS A 140 -17.93 2.76 -0.32
CA CYS A 140 -17.66 1.36 -0.04
C CYS A 140 -18.52 0.80 1.07
N VAL A 141 -19.17 -0.35 0.79
CA VAL A 141 -19.96 -1.14 1.74
C VAL A 141 -19.12 -2.33 2.19
N LEU A 142 -18.42 -2.16 3.29
CA LEU A 142 -17.48 -3.16 3.80
C LEU A 142 -18.16 -4.10 4.79
N ALA A 143 -17.93 -5.42 4.63
CA ALA A 143 -18.29 -6.42 5.63
C ALA A 143 -17.33 -6.38 6.83
N GLN A 144 -16.05 -6.05 6.57
CA GLN A 144 -15.04 -5.82 7.61
C GLN A 144 -14.16 -4.64 7.23
N GLU A 145 -13.85 -3.82 8.22
CA GLU A 145 -12.89 -2.72 8.13
C GLU A 145 -11.69 -3.02 9.04
N LEU A 146 -10.49 -3.06 8.48
CA LEU A 146 -9.30 -3.56 9.17
C LEU A 146 -8.16 -2.52 9.18
N SER A 147 -7.37 -2.55 10.25
CA SER A 147 -6.36 -1.51 10.54
C SER A 147 -5.00 -1.73 9.85
N SER A 148 -4.77 -2.88 9.20
CA SER A 148 -3.47 -3.14 8.56
C SER A 148 -3.60 -3.96 7.27
N THR A 149 -2.58 -3.86 6.42
CA THR A 149 -2.44 -4.65 5.19
C THR A 149 -2.45 -6.16 5.49
N GLY A 150 -1.67 -6.58 6.49
CA GLY A 150 -1.61 -7.99 6.89
C GLY A 150 -2.95 -8.52 7.42
N ALA A 151 -3.73 -7.69 8.13
CA ALA A 151 -5.05 -8.08 8.62
C ALA A 151 -6.05 -8.31 7.47
N VAL A 152 -5.99 -7.51 6.38
CA VAL A 152 -6.80 -7.73 5.17
C VAL A 152 -6.44 -9.05 4.51
N ILE A 153 -5.15 -9.33 4.32
CA ILE A 153 -4.67 -10.59 3.72
C ILE A 153 -5.16 -11.78 4.53
N GLU A 154 -5.02 -11.72 5.86
CA GLU A 154 -5.47 -12.80 6.76
C GLU A 154 -6.99 -12.99 6.72
N ALA A 155 -7.77 -11.92 6.70
CA ALA A 155 -9.23 -12.01 6.62
C ALA A 155 -9.69 -12.61 5.28
N VAL A 156 -9.06 -12.23 4.15
CA VAL A 156 -9.35 -12.83 2.83
C VAL A 156 -8.97 -14.31 2.82
N ARG A 157 -7.80 -14.66 3.36
CA ARG A 157 -7.31 -16.03 3.40
C ARG A 157 -8.24 -16.98 4.18
N THR A 158 -8.84 -16.48 5.26
CA THR A 158 -9.64 -17.30 6.19
C THR A 158 -11.15 -17.24 5.96
N THR A 159 -11.62 -16.37 5.05
CA THR A 159 -13.05 -16.17 4.80
C THR A 159 -13.40 -16.62 3.38
N PRO A 160 -14.11 -17.75 3.19
CA PRO A 160 -14.64 -18.11 1.88
C PRO A 160 -15.52 -17.00 1.31
N GLY A 161 -15.43 -16.76 0.00
CA GLY A 161 -16.17 -15.67 -0.67
C GLY A 161 -15.62 -14.27 -0.42
N ALA A 162 -14.51 -14.11 0.34
CA ALA A 162 -13.91 -12.80 0.57
C ALA A 162 -13.22 -12.23 -0.66
N ILE A 163 -13.33 -10.90 -0.78
CA ILE A 163 -12.51 -10.05 -1.65
C ILE A 163 -11.88 -8.95 -0.79
N GLY A 164 -10.64 -8.60 -1.08
CA GLY A 164 -9.93 -7.52 -0.42
C GLY A 164 -8.91 -6.88 -1.36
N TYR A 165 -8.18 -5.90 -0.84
CA TYR A 165 -7.07 -5.27 -1.56
C TYR A 165 -5.87 -5.09 -0.61
N ALA A 166 -4.68 -5.23 -1.17
CA ALA A 166 -3.42 -5.10 -0.43
C ALA A 166 -2.31 -4.59 -1.34
N SER A 167 -1.21 -4.13 -0.76
CA SER A 167 0.01 -3.81 -1.51
C SER A 167 0.52 -5.03 -2.27
N LEU A 168 0.99 -4.85 -3.50
CA LEU A 168 1.63 -5.90 -4.29
C LEU A 168 2.83 -6.48 -3.55
N SER A 169 3.62 -5.64 -2.90
CA SER A 169 4.76 -6.06 -2.07
C SER A 169 4.37 -7.03 -0.95
N ALA A 170 3.19 -6.85 -0.34
CA ALA A 170 2.73 -7.68 0.76
C ALA A 170 2.11 -9.02 0.32
N VAL A 171 1.75 -9.19 -0.96
CA VAL A 171 1.06 -10.40 -1.45
C VAL A 171 1.94 -11.36 -2.25
N GLN A 172 3.16 -10.97 -2.62
CA GLN A 172 4.04 -11.77 -3.51
C GLN A 172 4.27 -13.21 -3.04
N ASP A 173 4.50 -13.41 -1.75
CA ASP A 173 4.80 -14.72 -1.17
C ASP A 173 3.64 -15.34 -0.40
N GLN A 174 2.45 -14.74 -0.49
CA GLN A 174 1.28 -15.22 0.24
C GLN A 174 0.70 -16.47 -0.40
N LYS A 175 0.33 -17.41 0.44
CA LYS A 175 -0.39 -18.64 0.08
C LYS A 175 -1.85 -18.52 0.49
N ASP A 176 -2.67 -19.36 -0.10
CA ASP A 176 -4.10 -19.46 0.24
C ASP A 176 -4.92 -18.18 -0.06
N ILE A 177 -4.37 -17.30 -0.92
CA ILE A 177 -5.09 -16.23 -1.60
C ILE A 177 -4.82 -16.30 -3.11
N THR A 178 -5.74 -15.77 -3.90
CA THR A 178 -5.57 -15.57 -5.35
C THR A 178 -5.50 -14.07 -5.62
N VAL A 179 -4.43 -13.65 -6.30
CA VAL A 179 -4.30 -12.28 -6.80
C VAL A 179 -4.97 -12.20 -8.16
N LEU A 180 -5.96 -11.32 -8.30
CA LEU A 180 -6.71 -11.15 -9.55
C LEU A 180 -5.94 -10.33 -10.57
N THR A 181 -6.16 -10.62 -11.85
CA THR A 181 -5.92 -9.64 -12.91
C THR A 181 -7.02 -8.57 -12.90
N VAL A 182 -6.69 -7.38 -13.39
CA VAL A 182 -7.65 -6.29 -13.53
C VAL A 182 -7.75 -5.93 -15.01
N GLY A 183 -8.91 -6.27 -15.61
CA GLY A 183 -9.10 -6.11 -17.05
C GLY A 183 -8.09 -6.89 -17.89
N GLY A 184 -7.73 -8.08 -17.46
CA GLY A 184 -6.75 -8.95 -18.11
C GLY A 184 -5.28 -8.60 -17.82
N VAL A 185 -4.98 -7.58 -17.01
CA VAL A 185 -3.62 -7.17 -16.64
C VAL A 185 -3.28 -7.66 -15.23
N ALA A 186 -2.24 -8.50 -15.12
CA ALA A 186 -1.76 -8.94 -13.81
C ALA A 186 -0.95 -7.83 -13.13
N PRO A 187 -1.10 -7.65 -11.79
CA PRO A 187 -0.21 -6.76 -11.05
C PRO A 187 1.20 -7.36 -11.01
N SER A 188 2.16 -6.60 -11.47
CA SER A 188 3.59 -6.95 -11.46
C SER A 188 4.42 -5.67 -11.48
N GLU A 189 5.71 -5.77 -11.15
CA GLU A 189 6.64 -4.66 -11.29
C GLU A 189 6.58 -4.03 -12.69
N ALA A 190 6.62 -4.87 -13.74
CA ALA A 190 6.60 -4.39 -15.13
C ALA A 190 5.32 -3.64 -15.47
N THR A 191 4.14 -4.17 -15.08
CA THR A 191 2.84 -3.56 -15.40
C THR A 191 2.50 -2.34 -14.54
N VAL A 192 3.09 -2.25 -13.35
CA VAL A 192 3.05 -1.02 -12.53
C VAL A 192 3.97 0.04 -13.13
N LEU A 193 5.19 -0.34 -13.54
CA LEU A 193 6.17 0.58 -14.09
C LEU A 193 5.72 1.20 -15.43
N ASP A 194 5.15 0.40 -16.33
CA ASP A 194 4.68 0.87 -17.64
C ASP A 194 3.26 1.49 -17.60
N GLY A 195 2.61 1.47 -16.44
CA GLY A 195 1.28 2.03 -16.21
C GLY A 195 0.13 1.22 -16.78
N SER A 196 0.35 -0.01 -17.26
CA SER A 196 -0.72 -0.88 -17.78
C SER A 196 -1.59 -1.48 -16.68
N TYR A 197 -1.04 -1.69 -15.47
CA TYR A 197 -1.85 -2.06 -14.31
C TYR A 197 -2.53 -0.82 -13.72
N ALA A 198 -3.86 -0.79 -13.74
CA ALA A 198 -4.62 0.42 -13.46
C ALA A 198 -4.58 0.85 -11.99
N ILE A 199 -4.50 -0.10 -11.04
CA ILE A 199 -4.59 0.22 -9.60
C ILE A 199 -3.19 0.33 -9.01
N GLN A 200 -2.55 1.49 -9.20
CA GLN A 200 -1.21 1.78 -8.72
C GLN A 200 -1.13 3.13 -8.00
N ARG A 201 -0.12 3.29 -7.14
CA ARG A 201 0.06 4.47 -6.29
C ARG A 201 1.52 4.71 -5.94
N PRO A 202 1.92 5.91 -5.49
CA PRO A 202 3.24 6.15 -4.93
C PRO A 202 3.37 5.63 -3.48
N PHE A 203 4.56 5.17 -3.14
CA PHE A 203 5.07 5.14 -1.78
C PHE A 203 5.87 6.42 -1.54
N VAL A 204 5.55 7.11 -0.47
CA VAL A 204 5.98 8.47 -0.19
C VAL A 204 6.66 8.59 1.16
N PHE A 205 7.78 9.27 1.19
CA PHE A 205 8.34 9.87 2.39
C PHE A 205 7.80 11.30 2.54
N ALA A 206 7.20 11.59 3.67
CA ALA A 206 6.79 12.93 4.07
C ALA A 206 7.78 13.49 5.09
N THR A 207 8.27 14.69 4.85
CA THR A 207 9.20 15.41 5.75
C THR A 207 8.69 16.82 5.98
N ARG A 208 9.09 17.46 7.09
CA ARG A 208 8.77 18.87 7.34
C ARG A 208 9.60 19.77 6.45
N THR A 209 8.93 20.68 5.72
CA THR A 209 9.57 21.53 4.69
C THR A 209 10.63 22.46 5.26
N ASP A 210 10.35 23.07 6.42
CA ASP A 210 11.19 24.13 7.00
C ASP A 210 12.14 23.61 8.10
N GLU A 211 12.20 22.29 8.32
CA GLU A 211 13.06 21.68 9.31
C GLU A 211 14.05 20.70 8.66
N ALA A 212 15.34 20.87 8.99
CA ALA A 212 16.35 19.91 8.59
C ALA A 212 16.16 18.59 9.33
N LEU A 213 16.29 17.48 8.63
CA LEU A 213 16.36 16.17 9.23
C LEU A 213 17.61 16.07 10.13
N SER A 214 17.55 15.21 11.15
CA SER A 214 18.76 14.84 11.88
C SER A 214 19.77 14.15 10.95
N ASP A 215 21.07 14.18 11.29
CA ASP A 215 22.12 13.56 10.46
C ASP A 215 21.79 12.10 10.10
N ALA A 216 21.25 11.35 11.07
CA ALA A 216 20.87 9.94 10.85
C ALA A 216 19.65 9.81 9.94
N ALA A 217 18.65 10.67 10.09
CA ALA A 217 17.44 10.65 9.26
C ALA A 217 17.75 11.11 7.83
N GLN A 218 18.62 12.13 7.66
CA GLN A 218 19.06 12.59 6.34
C GLN A 218 19.85 11.49 5.62
N ALA A 219 20.78 10.84 6.31
CA ALA A 219 21.57 9.76 5.71
C ALA A 219 20.68 8.57 5.28
N PHE A 220 19.67 8.20 6.07
CA PHE A 220 18.68 7.19 5.67
C PHE A 220 17.84 7.65 4.49
N PHE A 221 17.37 8.88 4.51
CA PHE A 221 16.59 9.46 3.41
C PHE A 221 17.41 9.45 2.10
N ASP A 222 18.65 9.91 2.14
CA ASP A 222 19.55 9.93 0.96
C ASP A 222 19.82 8.52 0.44
N PHE A 223 20.03 7.55 1.34
CA PHE A 223 20.19 6.15 0.97
C PHE A 223 18.92 5.59 0.31
N ALA A 224 17.78 5.74 0.96
CA ALA A 224 16.49 5.17 0.52
C ALA A 224 16.00 5.76 -0.83
N THR A 225 16.40 6.99 -1.13
CA THR A 225 16.06 7.69 -2.39
C THR A 225 17.14 7.56 -3.46
N SER A 226 18.27 6.91 -3.16
CA SER A 226 19.36 6.70 -4.11
C SER A 226 19.15 5.46 -4.98
N THR A 227 19.88 5.40 -6.09
CA THR A 227 19.94 4.20 -6.95
C THR A 227 20.50 2.96 -6.23
N ALA A 228 21.24 3.13 -5.13
CA ALA A 228 21.73 2.01 -4.32
C ALA A 228 20.61 1.24 -3.61
N ALA A 229 19.45 1.86 -3.38
CA ALA A 229 18.29 1.23 -2.78
C ALA A 229 17.40 0.48 -3.80
N SER A 230 17.63 0.65 -5.10
CA SER A 230 16.71 0.13 -6.14
C SER A 230 16.51 -1.38 -6.06
N ASP A 231 17.60 -2.16 -5.94
CA ASP A 231 17.49 -3.62 -5.85
C ASP A 231 16.77 -4.08 -4.56
N LEU A 232 16.95 -3.36 -3.45
CA LEU A 232 16.26 -3.65 -2.20
C LEU A 232 14.76 -3.39 -2.31
N ILE A 233 14.38 -2.26 -2.92
CA ILE A 233 12.98 -1.89 -3.17
C ILE A 233 12.32 -2.91 -4.09
N ALA A 234 12.98 -3.30 -5.21
CA ALA A 234 12.48 -4.29 -6.15
C ALA A 234 12.33 -5.68 -5.48
N ASN A 235 13.33 -6.12 -4.71
CA ASN A 235 13.28 -7.39 -3.99
C ASN A 235 12.19 -7.40 -2.89
N ALA A 236 11.84 -6.24 -2.34
CA ALA A 236 10.73 -6.07 -1.42
C ALA A 236 9.37 -5.96 -2.14
N GLY A 237 9.33 -6.11 -3.47
CA GLY A 237 8.10 -6.18 -4.28
C GLY A 237 7.48 -4.84 -4.65
N ALA A 238 8.17 -3.74 -4.44
CA ALA A 238 7.77 -2.43 -4.93
C ALA A 238 8.59 -2.03 -6.16
N VAL A 239 8.16 -1.02 -6.89
CA VAL A 239 8.81 -0.57 -8.13
C VAL A 239 9.68 0.64 -7.84
N PRO A 240 11.03 0.54 -7.93
CA PRO A 240 11.89 1.67 -7.68
C PRO A 240 11.65 2.77 -8.72
N VAL A 241 11.65 4.04 -8.27
CA VAL A 241 11.62 5.19 -9.17
C VAL A 241 13.05 5.60 -9.50
N ALA A 242 13.36 5.79 -10.80
CA ALA A 242 14.63 6.34 -11.22
C ALA A 242 14.71 7.81 -10.75
N GLN A 243 15.70 8.13 -9.96
CA GLN A 243 16.04 9.51 -9.57
C GLN A 243 17.22 10.01 -10.36
#